data_89811d89f24769b8c8530bc03691dfc8
#
_entry.id   89811d89f24769b8c8530bc03691dfc8
#
_cell.length_a   1.000
_cell.length_b   1.000
_cell.length_c   1.000
_cell.angle_alpha   90.00
_cell.angle_beta   90.00
_cell.angle_gamma   90.00
#
_symmetry.space_group_name_H-M   'P 1'
#
loop_
_entity.id
_entity.type
_entity.pdbx_description
1 polymer ?
#
loop_
_entity_poly.entity_id
_entity_poly.type
_entity_poly.pdbx_seq_one_letter_code
_entity_poly.pdbx_strand_id
1 'polypeptide(L)' 'MVNEDLSRYLWKGLDLKRYSVVRIIPQDKHNAVIVMYSNDKNDPHWCLEYMGGGHYFDTAQQLMDYYANRKFRKPFGPPL' A
#
# COMPACT_ATOMS: atom_id res chain seq x y z
N MET A 1 10.85 -22.00 8.46
CA MET A 1 9.98 -20.86 8.10
C MET A 1 10.55 -20.18 6.85
N VAL A 2 9.70 -19.91 5.90
CA VAL A 2 10.12 -19.25 4.66
C VAL A 2 9.73 -17.76 4.78
N ASN A 3 10.73 -16.89 4.62
CA ASN A 3 10.48 -15.47 4.50
C ASN A 3 10.21 -15.16 3.05
N GLU A 4 8.98 -14.82 2.75
CA GLU A 4 8.62 -14.44 1.41
C GLU A 4 9.13 -13.05 1.10
N ASP A 5 9.86 -12.92 0.00
CA ASP A 5 10.32 -11.61 -0.47
C ASP A 5 9.20 -10.97 -1.29
N LEU A 6 8.53 -10.01 -0.69
CA LEU A 6 7.45 -9.29 -1.35
C LEU A 6 7.93 -8.13 -2.23
N SER A 7 9.23 -7.84 -2.22
CA SER A 7 9.76 -6.72 -3.00
C SER A 7 9.55 -6.91 -4.51
N ARG A 8 9.33 -8.13 -4.97
CA ARG A 8 9.03 -8.41 -6.37
C ARG A 8 7.75 -7.73 -6.86
N TYR A 9 6.87 -7.36 -5.94
CA TYR A 9 5.63 -6.66 -6.27
C TYR A 9 5.80 -5.16 -6.45
N LEU A 10 6.95 -4.62 -6.03
CA LEU A 10 7.23 -3.20 -6.20
C LEU A 10 7.59 -2.92 -7.66
N TRP A 11 7.03 -1.86 -8.21
CA TRP A 11 7.30 -1.50 -9.61
C TRP A 11 8.04 -0.17 -9.68
N LYS A 12 8.62 0.09 -10.84
CA LYS A 12 9.53 1.20 -11.05
C LYS A 12 8.87 2.57 -10.83
N GLY A 13 7.57 2.68 -11.06
CA GLY A 13 6.87 3.94 -10.93
C GLY A 13 6.55 4.37 -9.51
N LEU A 14 6.79 3.52 -8.50
CA LEU A 14 6.55 3.89 -7.11
C LEU A 14 7.58 4.91 -6.66
N ASP A 15 7.12 5.95 -5.96
CA ASP A 15 7.99 7.00 -5.43
C ASP A 15 8.52 6.60 -4.05
N LEU A 16 9.57 5.79 -4.06
CA LEU A 16 10.16 5.27 -2.83
C LEU A 16 11.12 6.25 -2.16
N LYS A 17 11.31 7.44 -2.74
CA LYS A 17 12.04 8.52 -2.10
C LYS A 17 11.13 9.31 -1.16
N ARG A 18 9.88 9.51 -1.56
CA ARG A 18 8.90 10.26 -0.78
C ARG A 18 8.14 9.40 0.21
N TYR A 19 8.04 8.10 -0.05
CA TYR A 19 7.21 7.19 0.72
C TYR A 19 7.98 5.99 1.19
N SER A 20 7.68 5.54 2.40
CA SER A 20 8.17 4.28 2.92
C SER A 20 7.07 3.23 2.80
N VAL A 21 7.44 2.03 2.34
CA VAL A 21 6.49 0.92 2.24
C VAL A 21 6.16 0.41 3.63
N VAL A 22 4.88 0.38 3.95
CA VAL A 22 4.37 -0.11 5.24
C VAL A 22 3.86 -1.53 5.11
N ARG A 23 3.14 -1.81 4.01
CA ARG A 23 2.57 -3.14 3.80
C ARG A 23 2.43 -3.41 2.31
N ILE A 24 2.68 -4.64 1.91
CA ILE A 24 2.44 -5.14 0.57
C ILE A 24 1.38 -6.22 0.68
N ILE A 25 0.26 -6.05 -0.03
CA ILE A 25 -0.86 -6.99 0.02
C ILE A 25 -1.00 -7.63 -1.36
N PRO A 26 -0.39 -8.80 -1.59
CA PRO A 26 -0.52 -9.46 -2.89
C PRO A 26 -1.96 -9.78 -3.21
N GLN A 27 -2.39 -9.47 -4.41
CA GLN A 27 -3.72 -9.78 -4.90
C GLN A 27 -3.72 -11.04 -5.74
N ASP A 28 -2.65 -11.22 -6.52
CA ASP A 28 -2.41 -12.43 -7.31
C ASP A 28 -0.89 -12.58 -7.52
N LYS A 29 -0.48 -13.41 -8.47
CA LYS A 29 0.94 -13.68 -8.70
C LYS A 29 1.74 -12.45 -9.16
N HIS A 30 1.07 -11.49 -9.77
CA HIS A 30 1.73 -10.38 -10.46
C HIS A 30 1.38 -9.02 -9.87
N ASN A 31 0.32 -8.93 -9.11
CA ASN A 31 -0.22 -7.66 -8.63
C ASN A 31 -0.36 -7.63 -7.12
N ALA A 32 -0.11 -6.45 -6.56
CA ALA A 32 -0.28 -6.22 -5.13
C ALA A 32 -0.78 -4.79 -4.91
N VAL A 33 -1.39 -4.58 -3.76
CA VAL A 33 -1.67 -3.25 -3.24
C VAL A 33 -0.52 -2.86 -2.33
N ILE A 34 0.04 -1.68 -2.55
CA ILE A 34 1.17 -1.18 -1.78
C ILE A 34 0.67 -0.07 -0.87
N VAL A 35 0.83 -0.27 0.44
CA VAL A 35 0.49 0.73 1.45
C VAL A 35 1.77 1.43 1.86
N MET A 36 1.78 2.76 1.75
CA MET A 36 2.96 3.57 2.03
C MET A 36 2.62 4.74 2.93
N TYR A 37 3.62 5.25 3.60
CA TYR A 37 3.50 6.44 4.44
C TYR A 37 4.52 7.48 4.03
N SER A 38 4.13 8.75 4.11
CA SER A 38 4.97 9.89 3.74
C SER A 38 6.23 9.97 4.61
N ASN A 39 7.37 10.23 3.97
CA ASN A 39 8.62 10.51 4.64
C ASN A 39 8.76 11.99 5.01
N ASP A 40 7.85 12.84 4.54
CA ASP A 40 7.88 14.27 4.80
C ASP A 40 7.13 14.58 6.10
N LYS A 41 7.87 14.97 7.12
CA LYS A 41 7.30 15.31 8.43
C LYS A 41 6.36 16.51 8.38
N ASN A 42 6.52 17.37 7.38
CA ASN A 42 5.68 18.54 7.21
C ASN A 42 4.41 18.26 6.40
N ASP A 43 4.32 17.08 5.82
CA ASP A 43 3.17 16.68 5.02
C ASP A 43 2.88 15.19 5.29
N PRO A 44 2.50 14.84 6.54
CA PRO A 44 2.22 13.45 6.89
C PRO A 44 0.91 12.98 6.25
N HIS A 45 0.97 11.87 5.54
CA HIS A 45 -0.21 11.25 4.95
C HIS A 45 0.11 9.83 4.51
N TRP A 46 -0.95 9.08 4.23
CA TRP A 46 -0.87 7.72 3.71
C TRP A 46 -1.06 7.72 2.21
N CYS A 47 -0.48 6.71 1.58
CA CYS A 47 -0.63 6.50 0.15
C CYS A 47 -0.93 5.03 -0.10
N LEU A 48 -1.88 4.77 -0.98
CA LEU A 48 -2.22 3.41 -1.41
C LEU A 48 -2.08 3.37 -2.92
N GLU A 49 -1.24 2.46 -3.40
CA GLU A 49 -0.98 2.31 -4.83
C GLU A 49 -1.33 0.90 -5.27
N TYR A 50 -1.91 0.79 -6.45
CA TYR A 50 -2.20 -0.49 -7.08
C TYR A 50 -2.14 -0.34 -8.59
N MET A 51 -2.13 -1.46 -9.30
CA MET A 51 -2.13 -1.43 -10.75
C MET A 51 -3.42 -0.76 -11.23
N GLY A 52 -3.28 0.38 -11.87
CA GLY A 52 -4.41 1.16 -12.36
C GLY A 52 -4.76 2.39 -11.54
N GLY A 53 -4.09 2.64 -10.43
CA GLY A 53 -4.37 3.85 -9.67
C GLY A 53 -3.66 3.97 -8.34
N GLY A 54 -3.85 5.14 -7.74
CA GLY A 54 -3.30 5.43 -6.43
C GLY A 54 -4.12 6.52 -5.76
N HIS A 55 -4.10 6.53 -4.43
CA HIS A 55 -4.87 7.47 -3.63
C HIS A 55 -4.11 7.90 -2.40
N TYR A 56 -4.42 9.09 -1.91
CA TYR A 56 -3.82 9.66 -0.70
C TYR A 56 -4.88 9.80 0.38
N PHE A 57 -4.48 9.60 1.63
CA PHE A 57 -5.38 9.67 2.78
C PHE A 57 -4.70 10.35 3.94
N ASP A 58 -5.44 11.15 4.69
CA ASP A 58 -4.91 11.83 5.87
C ASP A 58 -4.71 10.86 7.03
N THR A 59 -5.56 9.84 7.14
CA THR A 59 -5.52 8.90 8.26
C THR A 59 -5.46 7.46 7.77
N ALA A 60 -4.92 6.59 8.63
CA ALA A 60 -4.91 5.16 8.36
C ALA A 60 -6.33 4.60 8.22
N GLN A 61 -7.27 5.10 9.02
CA GLN A 61 -8.65 4.64 8.97
C GLN A 61 -9.29 4.92 7.62
N GLN A 62 -9.04 6.09 7.05
CA GLN A 62 -9.55 6.42 5.72
C GLN A 62 -9.01 5.46 4.67
N LEU A 63 -7.73 5.11 4.75
CA LEU A 63 -7.11 4.16 3.84
C LEU A 63 -7.74 2.79 3.97
N MET A 64 -7.91 2.31 5.22
CA MET A 64 -8.50 0.99 5.47
C MET A 64 -9.95 0.93 4.98
N ASP A 65 -10.71 2.00 5.20
CA ASP A 65 -12.10 2.08 4.73
C ASP A 65 -12.18 2.05 3.21
N TYR A 66 -11.29 2.78 2.55
CA TYR A 66 -11.22 2.74 1.09
C TYR A 66 -10.92 1.33 0.59
N TYR A 67 -9.95 0.67 1.22
CA TYR A 67 -9.59 -0.69 0.83
C TYR A 67 -10.78 -1.64 0.97
N ALA A 68 -11.49 -1.56 2.09
CA ALA A 68 -12.64 -2.43 2.34
C ALA A 68 -13.77 -2.17 1.33
N ASN A 69 -14.03 -0.90 1.01
CA ASN A 69 -15.11 -0.52 0.09
C ASN A 69 -14.78 -0.83 -1.36
N ARG A 70 -13.50 -0.85 -1.72
CA ARG A 70 -13.04 -1.18 -3.07
C ARG A 70 -13.20 -2.66 -3.40
N LYS A 71 -13.25 -3.51 -2.38
CA LYS A 71 -13.40 -4.97 -2.53
C LYS A 71 -12.28 -5.60 -3.34
N PHE A 72 -11.05 -5.35 -2.90
CA PHE A 72 -9.91 -6.03 -3.46
C PHE A 72 -9.99 -7.54 -3.19
N ARG A 73 -9.24 -8.33 -3.98
CA ARG A 73 -9.32 -9.80 -3.90
C ARG A 73 -8.92 -10.36 -2.55
N LYS A 74 -7.93 -9.75 -1.91
CA LYS A 74 -7.39 -10.23 -0.64
C LYS A 74 -7.73 -9.27 0.49
N PRO A 75 -7.92 -9.78 1.71
CA PRO A 75 -8.21 -8.90 2.84
C PRO A 75 -7.04 -8.00 3.18
N PHE A 76 -7.34 -6.89 3.83
CA PHE A 76 -6.31 -5.94 4.24
C PHE A 76 -5.35 -6.56 5.26
N GLY A 77 -5.86 -7.43 6.12
CA GLY A 77 -5.08 -7.99 7.21
C GLY A 77 -5.29 -7.20 8.49
N PRO A 78 -4.35 -7.32 9.45
CA PRO A 78 -4.47 -6.60 10.72
C PRO A 78 -4.55 -5.08 10.49
N PRO A 79 -5.24 -4.33 11.38
CA PRO A 79 -5.27 -2.86 11.28
C PRO A 79 -3.89 -2.24 11.33
N LEU A 80 -3.76 -1.11 10.70
CA LEU A 80 -2.53 -0.33 10.76
C LEU A 80 -2.32 0.34 12.11
#